data_347e3cb9d0236c2037c3373076a454ce
#
_entry.id   347e3cb9d0236c2037c3373076a454ce
#
_cell.length_a   1.000
_cell.length_b   1.000
_cell.length_c   1.000
_cell.angle_alpha   90.00
_cell.angle_beta   90.00
_cell.angle_gamma   90.00
#
_symmetry.space_group_name_H-M   'P 1'
#
loop_
_entity.id
_entity.type
_entity.pdbx_description
1 polymer ?
#
loop_
_entity_poly.entity_id
_entity_poly.type
_entity_poly.pdbx_seq_one_letter_code
_entity_poly.pdbx_strand_id
1 'polypeptide(L)'
;YRIFYFNLSGGSNEKFLKVDEKVNKIMLKAYEKKTPVSKHMRHRAVVWSCPANYYTSFANWLENCWGMNVVMDMETMISYIKYNTSDKEQALKDVAKTYQRSIMRKHTKGGYRNVVDELWRIVEEYDADTVIMYDQISCKGMDGLAGIFDDQARERNINFIWVKQDLMDP
;
A
#
# COMPACT_ATOMS: atom_id res chain seq x y z
N TYR A 1 4.42 2.62 -7.24
CA TYR A 1 3.38 1.70 -7.72
C TYR A 1 3.90 0.76 -8.81
N ARG A 2 4.33 1.29 -9.96
CA ARG A 2 4.86 0.49 -11.07
C ARG A 2 6.11 -0.30 -10.70
N ILE A 3 6.95 0.21 -9.84
CA ILE A 3 8.20 -0.44 -9.41
C ILE A 3 7.92 -1.66 -8.54
N PHE A 4 6.92 -1.60 -7.67
CA PHE A 4 6.52 -2.72 -6.83
C PHE A 4 6.06 -3.93 -7.69
N TYR A 5 5.16 -3.70 -8.65
CA TYR A 5 4.71 -4.77 -9.56
C TYR A 5 5.83 -5.31 -10.43
N PHE A 6 6.75 -4.47 -10.82
CA PHE A 6 7.93 -4.89 -11.57
C PHE A 6 8.81 -5.84 -10.76
N ASN A 7 9.02 -5.57 -9.49
CA ASN A 7 9.79 -6.42 -8.59
C ASN A 7 9.09 -7.76 -8.32
N LEU A 8 7.77 -7.77 -8.17
CA LEU A 8 6.98 -8.99 -8.02
C LEU A 8 6.98 -9.86 -9.29
N SER A 9 7.03 -9.26 -10.48
CA SER A 9 6.98 -9.98 -11.75
C SER A 9 8.32 -10.61 -12.19
N GLY A 10 9.29 -10.70 -11.30
CA GLY A 10 10.55 -11.40 -11.54
C GLY A 10 11.72 -10.49 -11.93
N GLY A 11 11.59 -9.22 -11.64
CA GLY A 11 12.58 -8.21 -11.95
C GLY A 11 13.79 -8.11 -11.02
N SER A 12 14.10 -9.12 -10.23
CA SER A 12 15.26 -9.12 -9.31
C SER A 12 16.58 -9.24 -10.06
N ASN A 13 16.87 -8.30 -10.94
CA ASN A 13 18.14 -8.26 -11.63
C ASN A 13 18.82 -6.89 -11.51
N GLU A 14 20.06 -6.83 -11.87
CA GLU A 14 20.91 -5.63 -11.74
C GLU A 14 20.33 -4.39 -12.45
N LYS A 15 19.58 -4.58 -13.54
CA LYS A 15 18.93 -3.46 -14.26
C LYS A 15 17.83 -2.81 -13.39
N PHE A 16 17.07 -3.60 -12.66
CA PHE A 16 16.02 -3.07 -11.76
C PHE A 16 16.62 -2.37 -10.57
N LEU A 17 17.68 -2.91 -9.98
CA LEU A 17 18.39 -2.23 -8.90
C LEU A 17 18.81 -0.82 -9.30
N LYS A 18 19.37 -0.66 -10.52
CA LYS A 18 19.75 0.66 -11.05
C LYS A 18 18.54 1.61 -11.21
N VAL A 19 17.37 1.08 -11.59
CA VAL A 19 16.14 1.87 -11.68
C VAL A 19 15.68 2.29 -10.30
N ASP A 20 15.65 1.37 -9.34
CA ASP A 20 15.24 1.64 -7.95
C ASP A 20 16.16 2.68 -7.30
N GLU A 21 17.48 2.56 -7.48
CA GLU A 21 18.45 3.55 -7.01
C GLU A 21 18.21 4.94 -7.62
N LYS A 22 17.90 5.01 -8.91
CA LYS A 22 17.60 6.27 -9.59
C LYS A 22 16.32 6.90 -9.05
N VAL A 23 15.27 6.11 -8.87
CA VAL A 23 13.99 6.58 -8.31
C VAL A 23 14.19 7.06 -6.88
N ASN A 24 14.90 6.30 -6.05
CA ASN A 24 15.18 6.68 -4.68
C ASN A 24 15.93 8.02 -4.60
N LYS A 25 16.95 8.23 -5.46
CA LYS A 25 17.66 9.53 -5.55
C LYS A 25 16.73 10.68 -5.94
N ILE A 26 15.77 10.45 -6.84
CA ILE A 26 14.78 11.48 -7.23
C ILE A 26 13.85 11.78 -6.05
N MET A 27 13.36 10.77 -5.35
CA MET A 27 12.47 10.92 -4.20
C MET A 27 13.17 11.65 -3.05
N LEU A 28 14.41 11.29 -2.73
CA LEU A 28 15.20 11.96 -1.69
C LEU A 28 15.41 13.45 -2.02
N LYS A 29 15.76 13.78 -3.25
CA LYS A 29 15.88 15.17 -3.69
C LYS A 29 14.57 15.95 -3.59
N ALA A 30 13.44 15.32 -3.94
CA ALA A 30 12.13 15.94 -3.82
C ALA A 30 11.77 16.17 -2.34
N TYR A 31 12.08 15.23 -1.48
CA TYR A 31 11.88 15.35 -0.04
C TYR A 31 12.72 16.47 0.57
N GLU A 32 14.02 16.51 0.28
CA GLU A 32 14.94 17.57 0.75
C GLU A 32 14.48 18.97 0.31
N LYS A 33 14.00 19.07 -0.94
CA LYS A 33 13.48 20.33 -1.49
C LYS A 33 12.06 20.65 -1.08
N LYS A 34 11.41 19.79 -0.28
CA LYS A 34 9.98 19.88 0.07
C LYS A 34 9.09 20.10 -1.15
N THR A 35 9.45 19.44 -2.26
CA THR A 35 8.69 19.57 -3.51
C THR A 35 7.40 18.75 -3.36
N PRO A 36 6.21 19.37 -3.46
CA PRO A 36 4.95 18.62 -3.37
C PRO A 36 4.80 17.68 -4.57
N VAL A 37 4.18 16.52 -4.35
CA VAL A 37 3.88 15.55 -5.41
C VAL A 37 2.91 16.14 -6.43
N SER A 38 1.94 16.91 -5.95
CA SER A 38 0.96 17.62 -6.77
C SER A 38 0.79 19.05 -6.29
N LYS A 39 0.58 19.98 -7.24
CA LYS A 39 0.29 21.40 -6.93
C LYS A 39 -1.09 21.60 -6.28
N HIS A 40 -1.97 20.60 -6.40
CA HIS A 40 -3.37 20.66 -5.96
C HIS A 40 -3.70 19.63 -4.90
N MET A 41 -2.72 19.20 -4.13
CA MET A 41 -2.93 18.25 -3.04
C MET A 41 -3.89 18.84 -2.00
N ARG A 42 -5.01 18.14 -1.81
CA ARG A 42 -6.03 18.47 -0.79
C ARG A 42 -6.14 17.39 0.26
N HIS A 43 -5.95 16.13 -0.15
CA HIS A 43 -6.12 14.95 0.67
C HIS A 43 -4.91 14.03 0.58
N ARG A 44 -4.61 13.40 1.69
CA ARG A 44 -3.60 12.33 1.81
C ARG A 44 -4.34 11.01 1.99
N ALA A 45 -4.31 10.18 0.98
CA ALA A 45 -5.10 8.95 0.97
C ALA A 45 -4.23 7.71 1.19
N VAL A 46 -4.72 6.81 2.04
CA VAL A 46 -4.24 5.43 2.14
C VAL A 46 -5.17 4.54 1.32
N VAL A 47 -4.61 3.75 0.42
CA VAL A 47 -5.37 2.72 -0.30
C VAL A 47 -5.26 1.40 0.45
N TRP A 48 -6.39 0.79 0.76
CA TRP A 48 -6.46 -0.45 1.50
C TRP A 48 -7.16 -1.55 0.71
N SER A 49 -6.73 -2.80 0.93
CA SER A 49 -7.12 -3.96 0.12
C SER A 49 -6.51 -3.95 -1.30
N CYS A 50 -6.93 -4.83 -2.18
CA CYS A 50 -6.37 -4.98 -3.53
C CYS A 50 -6.82 -3.85 -4.45
N PRO A 51 -5.94 -2.93 -4.85
CA PRO A 51 -6.32 -1.85 -5.74
C PRO A 51 -6.66 -2.37 -7.14
N ALA A 52 -7.49 -1.61 -7.85
CA ALA A 52 -7.88 -1.88 -9.22
C ALA A 52 -6.70 -1.65 -10.18
N ASN A 53 -5.80 -2.62 -10.27
CA ASN A 53 -4.54 -2.52 -11.02
C ASN A 53 -4.72 -2.38 -12.52
N TYR A 54 -5.85 -2.77 -13.04
CA TYR A 54 -6.24 -2.60 -14.44
C TYR A 54 -6.61 -1.14 -14.77
N TYR A 55 -6.94 -0.30 -13.79
CA TYR A 55 -7.14 1.13 -13.97
C TYR A 55 -5.85 1.91 -13.73
N THR A 56 -4.92 1.83 -14.67
CA THR A 56 -3.62 2.51 -14.55
C THR A 56 -3.74 4.04 -14.48
N SER A 57 -4.86 4.61 -14.93
CA SER A 57 -5.16 6.03 -14.86
C SER A 57 -5.81 6.46 -13.55
N PHE A 58 -6.24 5.53 -12.70
CA PHE A 58 -7.01 5.86 -11.51
C PHE A 58 -6.25 6.76 -10.53
N ALA A 59 -4.99 6.45 -10.24
CA ALA A 59 -4.15 7.28 -9.39
C ALA A 59 -3.97 8.69 -9.96
N ASN A 60 -3.73 8.80 -11.28
CA ASN A 60 -3.62 10.08 -11.96
C ASN A 60 -4.94 10.86 -11.90
N TRP A 61 -6.07 10.19 -12.03
CA TRP A 61 -7.39 10.80 -11.92
C TRP A 61 -7.65 11.32 -10.50
N LEU A 62 -7.35 10.53 -9.47
CA LEU A 62 -7.46 10.95 -8.08
C LEU A 62 -6.61 12.20 -7.80
N GLU A 63 -5.37 12.20 -8.25
CA GLU A 63 -4.45 13.32 -8.03
C GLU A 63 -4.87 14.58 -8.79
N ASN A 64 -5.18 14.45 -10.08
CA ASN A 64 -5.41 15.62 -10.94
C ASN A 64 -6.83 16.18 -10.84
N CYS A 65 -7.85 15.33 -10.61
CA CYS A 65 -9.24 15.77 -10.56
C CYS A 65 -9.70 16.09 -9.13
N TRP A 66 -9.20 15.34 -8.15
CA TRP A 66 -9.66 15.44 -6.76
C TRP A 66 -8.62 15.95 -5.79
N GLY A 67 -7.37 16.03 -6.20
CA GLY A 67 -6.27 16.42 -5.33
C GLY A 67 -5.98 15.40 -4.22
N MET A 68 -6.32 14.13 -4.46
CA MET A 68 -6.07 13.03 -3.53
C MET A 68 -4.73 12.38 -3.87
N ASN A 69 -3.74 12.53 -3.01
CA ASN A 69 -2.47 11.83 -3.17
C ASN A 69 -2.51 10.52 -2.40
N VAL A 70 -2.28 9.41 -3.11
CA VAL A 70 -2.06 8.12 -2.47
C VAL A 70 -0.69 8.09 -1.85
N VAL A 71 -0.63 8.24 -0.53
CA VAL A 71 0.64 8.29 0.23
C VAL A 71 1.15 6.91 0.61
N MET A 72 0.25 5.94 0.74
CA MET A 72 0.56 4.53 1.01
C MET A 72 -0.55 3.64 0.48
N ASP A 73 -0.19 2.46 0.05
CA ASP A 73 -1.16 1.40 -0.23
C ASP A 73 -0.74 0.08 0.46
N MET A 74 -1.72 -0.78 0.69
CA MET A 74 -1.52 -2.03 1.41
C MET A 74 -0.51 -2.96 0.71
N GLU A 75 -0.45 -2.94 -0.61
CA GLU A 75 0.41 -3.86 -1.37
C GLU A 75 1.86 -3.42 -1.41
N THR A 76 2.14 -2.12 -1.25
CA THR A 76 3.50 -1.59 -1.20
C THR A 76 4.14 -1.69 0.18
N MET A 77 3.38 -2.10 1.19
CA MET A 77 3.88 -2.32 2.54
C MET A 77 4.72 -3.58 2.63
N ILE A 78 5.99 -3.45 2.32
CA ILE A 78 6.95 -4.55 2.43
C ILE A 78 7.71 -4.45 3.74
N SER A 79 7.72 -5.54 4.49
CA SER A 79 8.57 -5.66 5.66
C SER A 79 10.01 -5.97 5.22
N TYR A 80 10.89 -4.98 5.29
CA TYR A 80 12.29 -5.18 4.93
C TYR A 80 13.01 -6.00 5.99
N ILE A 81 13.64 -7.08 5.55
CA ILE A 81 14.59 -7.87 6.31
C ILE A 81 15.92 -7.82 5.58
N LYS A 82 16.98 -7.55 6.31
CA LYS A 82 18.32 -7.63 5.73
C LYS A 82 18.68 -9.11 5.57
N TYR A 83 18.90 -9.52 4.32
CA TYR A 83 19.29 -10.89 4.01
C TYR A 83 20.77 -11.13 4.29
N ASN A 84 21.07 -12.21 4.99
CA ASN A 84 22.45 -12.69 5.12
C ASN A 84 22.80 -13.55 3.91
N THR A 85 23.38 -12.94 2.87
CA THR A 85 23.72 -13.62 1.61
C THR A 85 25.02 -14.45 1.69
N SER A 86 25.79 -14.36 2.78
CA SER A 86 27.00 -15.17 2.99
C SER A 86 26.70 -16.61 3.43
N ASP A 87 25.50 -16.83 3.97
CA ASP A 87 24.99 -18.15 4.37
C ASP A 87 23.71 -18.45 3.60
N LYS A 88 23.77 -19.47 2.75
CA LYS A 88 22.66 -19.88 1.88
C LYS A 88 21.41 -20.30 2.65
N GLU A 89 21.57 -21.04 3.74
CA GLU A 89 20.45 -21.50 4.55
C GLU A 89 19.80 -20.32 5.29
N GLN A 90 20.61 -19.43 5.85
CA GLN A 90 20.12 -18.24 6.52
C GLN A 90 19.43 -17.30 5.52
N ALA A 91 19.97 -17.12 4.31
CA ALA A 91 19.35 -16.32 3.27
C ALA A 91 17.95 -16.84 2.91
N LEU A 92 17.77 -18.16 2.76
CA LEU A 92 16.46 -18.76 2.51
C LEU A 92 15.50 -18.56 3.69
N LYS A 93 15.97 -18.67 4.92
CA LYS A 93 15.17 -18.38 6.11
C LYS A 93 14.74 -16.91 6.17
N ASP A 94 15.61 -15.99 5.79
CA ASP A 94 15.31 -14.55 5.76
C ASP A 94 14.30 -14.21 4.66
N VAL A 95 14.39 -14.83 3.48
CA VAL A 95 13.37 -14.74 2.43
C VAL A 95 12.02 -15.25 2.95
N ALA A 96 11.99 -16.43 3.57
CA ALA A 96 10.77 -16.98 4.14
C ALA A 96 10.14 -16.06 5.21
N LYS A 97 10.95 -15.44 6.07
CA LYS A 97 10.48 -14.44 7.05
C LYS A 97 9.88 -13.21 6.38
N THR A 98 10.47 -12.73 5.28
CA THR A 98 9.93 -11.59 4.53
C THR A 98 8.52 -11.90 4.03
N TYR A 99 8.32 -13.06 3.42
CA TYR A 99 7.01 -13.49 2.97
C TYR A 99 6.01 -13.69 4.11
N GLN A 100 6.45 -14.23 5.26
CA GLN A 100 5.60 -14.37 6.44
C GLN A 100 5.15 -13.04 7.04
N ARG A 101 5.94 -11.99 6.86
CA ARG A 101 5.63 -10.63 7.34
C ARG A 101 4.89 -9.80 6.31
N SER A 102 4.69 -10.31 5.08
CA SER A 102 3.86 -9.63 4.09
C SER A 102 2.44 -9.41 4.65
N ILE A 103 1.83 -8.33 4.26
CA ILE A 103 0.59 -7.86 4.86
C ILE A 103 -0.53 -8.88 4.77
N MET A 104 -0.74 -9.47 3.58
CA MET A 104 -1.76 -10.49 3.35
C MET A 104 -1.59 -11.68 4.31
N ARG A 105 -0.35 -12.12 4.50
CA ARG A 105 -0.03 -13.24 5.38
C ARG A 105 -0.20 -12.91 6.85
N LYS A 106 0.21 -11.71 7.24
CA LYS A 106 0.07 -11.19 8.61
C LYS A 106 -1.42 -11.07 8.97
N HIS A 107 -2.23 -10.57 8.06
CA HIS A 107 -3.67 -10.39 8.27
C HIS A 107 -4.41 -11.73 8.41
N THR A 108 -4.07 -12.72 7.58
CA THR A 108 -4.74 -14.03 7.63
C THR A 108 -4.41 -14.84 8.89
N LYS A 109 -3.25 -14.59 9.54
CA LYS A 109 -2.83 -15.33 10.73
C LYS A 109 -3.29 -14.73 12.07
N GLY A 110 -3.61 -13.46 12.12
CA GLY A 110 -3.77 -12.73 13.37
C GLY A 110 -5.20 -12.26 13.69
N GLY A 111 -6.19 -12.69 12.94
CA GLY A 111 -7.57 -12.24 13.09
C GLY A 111 -7.80 -10.80 12.64
N TYR A 112 -9.04 -10.36 12.66
CA TYR A 112 -9.47 -9.08 12.09
C TYR A 112 -8.80 -7.85 12.75
N ARG A 113 -8.48 -7.94 14.03
CA ARG A 113 -7.84 -6.80 14.74
C ARG A 113 -6.52 -6.40 14.12
N ASN A 114 -5.71 -7.35 13.67
CA ASN A 114 -4.44 -7.03 12.99
C ASN A 114 -4.65 -6.21 11.72
N VAL A 115 -5.73 -6.45 10.99
CA VAL A 115 -6.07 -5.70 9.78
C VAL A 115 -6.46 -4.26 10.14
N VAL A 116 -7.30 -4.12 11.14
CA VAL A 116 -7.84 -2.84 11.60
C VAL A 116 -6.74 -1.99 12.24
N ASP A 117 -5.99 -2.56 13.17
CA ASP A 117 -4.91 -1.84 13.88
C ASP A 117 -3.80 -1.40 12.92
N GLU A 118 -3.47 -2.23 11.92
CA GLU A 118 -2.45 -1.89 10.92
C GLU A 118 -2.91 -0.72 10.02
N LEU A 119 -4.18 -0.70 9.59
CA LEU A 119 -4.71 0.40 8.81
C LEU A 119 -4.57 1.72 9.58
N TRP A 120 -5.06 1.75 10.82
CA TRP A 120 -5.05 3.00 11.60
C TRP A 120 -3.63 3.45 11.94
N ARG A 121 -2.73 2.52 12.25
CA ARG A 121 -1.31 2.85 12.42
C ARG A 121 -0.73 3.54 11.19
N ILE A 122 -1.08 3.09 9.98
CA ILE A 122 -0.60 3.70 8.74
C ILE A 122 -1.25 5.04 8.49
N VAL A 123 -2.53 5.18 8.73
CA VAL A 123 -3.22 6.46 8.63
C VAL A 123 -2.54 7.50 9.52
N GLU A 124 -2.20 7.15 10.75
CA GLU A 124 -1.47 8.02 11.68
C GLU A 124 -0.03 8.30 11.23
N GLU A 125 0.72 7.25 10.84
CA GLU A 125 2.13 7.37 10.44
C GLU A 125 2.32 8.25 9.21
N TYR A 126 1.37 8.20 8.27
CA TYR A 126 1.41 8.97 7.02
C TYR A 126 0.60 10.26 7.07
N ASP A 127 0.04 10.62 8.23
CA ASP A 127 -0.81 11.81 8.39
C ASP A 127 -1.89 11.85 7.28
N ALA A 128 -2.59 10.74 7.11
CA ALA A 128 -3.63 10.59 6.10
C ALA A 128 -4.99 11.02 6.67
N ASP A 129 -5.77 11.71 5.85
CA ASP A 129 -7.13 12.16 6.17
C ASP A 129 -8.20 11.32 5.46
N THR A 130 -7.79 10.44 4.57
CA THR A 130 -8.69 9.67 3.71
C THR A 130 -8.20 8.23 3.57
N VAL A 131 -9.13 7.29 3.66
CA VAL A 131 -8.91 5.88 3.32
C VAL A 131 -9.78 5.53 2.11
N ILE A 132 -9.17 4.90 1.12
CA ILE A 132 -9.87 4.32 -0.03
C ILE A 132 -9.80 2.80 0.10
N MET A 133 -10.91 2.20 0.47
CA MET A 133 -11.05 0.76 0.59
C MET A 133 -11.52 0.16 -0.73
N TYR A 134 -10.67 -0.64 -1.36
CA TYR A 134 -11.08 -1.45 -2.48
C TYR A 134 -11.69 -2.75 -1.97
N ASP A 135 -13.02 -2.77 -1.96
CA ASP A 135 -13.78 -3.90 -1.49
C ASP A 135 -14.05 -4.87 -2.64
N GLN A 136 -13.28 -5.94 -2.64
CA GLN A 136 -13.46 -7.03 -3.59
C GLN A 136 -14.69 -7.84 -3.18
N ILE A 137 -15.70 -7.91 -4.04
CA ILE A 137 -17.00 -8.54 -3.76
C ILE A 137 -16.94 -10.00 -3.32
N SER A 138 -15.84 -10.69 -3.59
CA SER A 138 -15.60 -12.08 -3.14
C SER A 138 -14.82 -12.16 -1.82
N CYS A 139 -14.32 -11.05 -1.29
CA CYS A 139 -13.49 -11.00 -0.10
C CYS A 139 -14.34 -10.83 1.17
N LYS A 140 -14.98 -11.92 1.61
CA LYS A 140 -15.82 -11.93 2.82
C LYS A 140 -15.10 -11.42 4.08
N GLY A 141 -13.77 -11.56 4.15
CA GLY A 141 -12.98 -11.12 5.29
C GLY A 141 -12.90 -9.60 5.41
N MET A 142 -12.85 -8.88 4.30
CA MET A 142 -12.81 -7.41 4.30
C MET A 142 -14.21 -6.81 4.34
N ASP A 143 -15.13 -7.33 3.54
CA ASP A 143 -16.53 -6.88 3.53
C ASP A 143 -17.20 -7.05 4.91
N GLY A 144 -16.89 -8.13 5.62
CA GLY A 144 -17.36 -8.36 6.99
C GLY A 144 -16.84 -7.37 8.05
N LEU A 145 -15.84 -6.57 7.74
CA LEU A 145 -15.28 -5.52 8.63
C LEU A 145 -15.86 -4.13 8.36
N ALA A 146 -16.75 -3.98 7.37
CA ALA A 146 -17.25 -2.68 6.93
C ALA A 146 -17.78 -1.83 8.09
N GLY A 147 -18.66 -2.38 8.92
CA GLY A 147 -19.20 -1.65 10.07
C GLY A 147 -18.13 -1.19 11.07
N ILE A 148 -17.12 -2.02 11.31
CA ILE A 148 -16.02 -1.67 12.23
C ILE A 148 -15.19 -0.52 11.66
N PHE A 149 -14.87 -0.57 10.37
CA PHE A 149 -14.10 0.50 9.72
C PHE A 149 -14.88 1.81 9.68
N ASP A 150 -16.16 1.76 9.36
CA ASP A 150 -17.02 2.96 9.31
C ASP A 150 -17.17 3.62 10.69
N ASP A 151 -17.37 2.85 11.74
CA ASP A 151 -17.47 3.38 13.10
C ASP A 151 -16.16 4.02 13.54
N GLN A 152 -15.04 3.32 13.34
CA GLN A 152 -13.73 3.83 13.74
C GLN A 152 -13.26 5.01 12.88
N ALA A 153 -13.64 5.07 11.62
CA ALA A 153 -13.34 6.22 10.74
C ALA A 153 -14.08 7.47 11.24
N ARG A 154 -15.36 7.33 11.63
CA ARG A 154 -16.14 8.42 12.23
C ARG A 154 -15.53 8.93 13.53
N GLU A 155 -15.12 8.02 14.41
CA GLU A 155 -14.45 8.37 15.67
C GLU A 155 -13.14 9.15 15.47
N ARG A 156 -12.42 8.86 14.40
CA ARG A 156 -11.13 9.49 14.06
C ARG A 156 -11.25 10.69 13.14
N ASN A 157 -12.46 11.01 12.69
CA ASN A 157 -12.71 12.04 11.68
C ASN A 157 -11.91 11.82 10.38
N ILE A 158 -11.85 10.55 9.93
CA ILE A 158 -11.21 10.14 8.68
C ILE A 158 -12.28 9.90 7.62
N ASN A 159 -12.06 10.43 6.41
CA ASN A 159 -12.91 10.14 5.27
C ASN A 159 -12.69 8.68 4.84
N PHE A 160 -13.75 7.88 4.82
CA PHE A 160 -13.68 6.48 4.41
C PHE A 160 -14.50 6.26 3.14
N ILE A 161 -13.83 5.89 2.05
CA ILE A 161 -14.43 5.73 0.73
C ILE A 161 -14.41 4.25 0.36
N TRP A 162 -15.57 3.66 0.23
CA TRP A 162 -15.74 2.28 -0.22
C TRP A 162 -15.86 2.22 -1.74
N VAL A 163 -14.97 1.49 -2.39
CA VAL A 163 -15.03 1.21 -3.83
C VAL A 163 -15.27 -0.28 -4.00
N LYS A 164 -16.51 -0.64 -4.19
CA LYS A 164 -16.86 -2.05 -4.51
C LYS A 164 -16.41 -2.39 -5.92
N GLN A 165 -15.71 -3.49 -6.06
CA GLN A 165 -15.16 -3.91 -7.33
C GLN A 165 -15.21 -5.42 -7.51
N ASP A 166 -15.27 -5.85 -8.75
CA ASP A 166 -14.86 -7.17 -9.18
C ASP A 166 -13.53 -7.07 -9.93
N LEU A 167 -12.57 -7.95 -9.63
CA LEU A 167 -11.28 -7.97 -10.32
C LEU A 167 -11.39 -8.39 -11.79
N MET A 168 -12.49 -9.01 -12.17
CA MET A 168 -12.73 -9.55 -13.51
C MET A 168 -13.71 -8.71 -14.32
N ASP A 169 -14.54 -7.92 -13.66
CA ASP A 169 -15.58 -7.07 -14.29
C ASP A 169 -15.50 -5.67 -13.66
N PRO A 170 -14.76 -4.77 -14.30
CA PRO A 170 -14.54 -3.41 -13.81
C PRO A 170 -15.78 -2.52 -13.93
#